data_5e4fe4b5ce33fe1ea33ac8ee43f0f7a0
#
_entry.id   5e4fe4b5ce33fe1ea33ac8ee43f0f7a0
#
_cell.length_a   1.000
_cell.length_b   1.000
_cell.length_c   1.000
_cell.angle_alpha   90.00
_cell.angle_beta   90.00
_cell.angle_gamma   90.00
#
_symmetry.space_group_name_H-M   'P 1'
#
loop_
_entity.id
_entity.type
_entity.pdbx_description
1 polymer ?
#
loop_
_entity_poly.entity_id
_entity_poly.type
_entity_poly.pdbx_seq_one_letter_code
_entity_poly.pdbx_strand_id
1 'polypeptide(L)'
;MHLSDLKHLPVTELVDLANSDKIENAGRMRKQDLIFAILKNKAKNGDKLIGDGTLEVLQDGFGFLRSSDSSYLAGPADIYVSPSQIRRFNLHTGDTIAGEIRTPKDSERYFALVKVDKVNNDAPENTKNKILFENLTPIHPTKPLTLERDSNVEENNTSRVIDMVAPIGKGQRGLIVASPKSGKTVMLQNIAHAITANHSDVSLIVLLIDERPEEVTEMSRSVKGEVVASTFDEPATRHVQVADMVLEKAKRLVEHKKDVVILLDSITRLARAYNTVIPSSGKVLTGGVDANALQRPKRFFGAARNVEEGGSLTILATALVETGSRMDDVIYEEFKGTGNMEIHLERKMAEKRIYPAINVNKSSTRREELLIPSDVLQKIWVLRKLLYPM
;
A
#
# COMPACT_ATOMS: atom_id res chain seq x y z
N MET A 1 -27.12 7.42 -3.82
CA MET A 1 -26.66 6.19 -3.13
C MET A 1 -25.26 5.87 -3.59
N HIS A 2 -24.32 5.59 -2.67
CA HIS A 2 -22.94 5.24 -3.01
C HIS A 2 -22.79 3.73 -3.17
N LEU A 3 -22.08 3.31 -4.22
CA LEU A 3 -21.73 1.90 -4.46
C LEU A 3 -20.83 1.35 -3.34
N SER A 4 -19.89 2.15 -2.85
CA SER A 4 -19.00 1.80 -1.74
C SER A 4 -19.76 1.46 -0.45
N ASP A 5 -20.82 2.23 -0.11
CA ASP A 5 -21.62 1.98 1.09
C ASP A 5 -22.23 0.57 1.06
N LEU A 6 -22.75 0.17 -0.12
CA LEU A 6 -23.30 -1.19 -0.30
C LEU A 6 -22.26 -2.30 -0.19
N LYS A 7 -21.02 -2.04 -0.64
CA LYS A 7 -19.94 -3.02 -0.55
C LYS A 7 -19.54 -3.33 0.88
N HIS A 8 -19.61 -2.35 1.77
CA HIS A 8 -19.27 -2.50 3.19
C HIS A 8 -20.36 -3.19 4.02
N LEU A 9 -21.62 -3.21 3.53
CA LEU A 9 -22.71 -3.86 4.25
C LEU A 9 -22.54 -5.39 4.34
N PRO A 10 -22.90 -6.01 5.50
CA PRO A 10 -23.03 -7.46 5.62
C PRO A 10 -24.05 -8.01 4.63
N VAL A 11 -23.89 -9.27 4.22
CA VAL A 11 -24.82 -9.92 3.27
C VAL A 11 -26.24 -9.93 3.80
N THR A 12 -26.43 -10.10 5.10
CA THR A 12 -27.74 -10.06 5.77
C THR A 12 -28.47 -8.74 5.56
N GLU A 13 -27.80 -7.62 5.80
CA GLU A 13 -28.38 -6.28 5.61
C GLU A 13 -28.66 -5.98 4.13
N LEU A 14 -27.81 -6.48 3.21
CA LEU A 14 -28.04 -6.36 1.77
C LEU A 14 -29.29 -7.15 1.33
N VAL A 15 -29.53 -8.34 1.91
CA VAL A 15 -30.72 -9.13 1.65
C VAL A 15 -31.96 -8.43 2.17
N ASP A 16 -31.91 -7.84 3.36
CA ASP A 16 -33.03 -7.06 3.93
C ASP A 16 -33.35 -5.84 3.07
N LEU A 17 -32.30 -5.13 2.60
CA LEU A 17 -32.47 -4.00 1.68
C LEU A 17 -33.08 -4.42 0.35
N ALA A 18 -32.61 -5.54 -0.21
CA ALA A 18 -33.14 -6.08 -1.45
C ALA A 18 -34.60 -6.53 -1.32
N ASN A 19 -34.97 -7.13 -0.19
CA ASN A 19 -36.35 -7.53 0.10
C ASN A 19 -37.26 -6.28 0.23
N SER A 20 -36.78 -5.20 0.88
CA SER A 20 -37.53 -3.93 0.96
C SER A 20 -37.75 -3.30 -0.42
N ASP A 21 -36.79 -3.47 -1.31
CA ASP A 21 -36.83 -3.02 -2.71
C ASP A 21 -37.60 -4.02 -3.64
N LYS A 22 -38.21 -5.07 -3.08
CA LYS A 22 -39.00 -6.11 -3.80
C LYS A 22 -38.20 -6.86 -4.88
N ILE A 23 -36.93 -7.12 -4.61
CA ILE A 23 -36.05 -7.91 -5.48
C ILE A 23 -36.28 -9.41 -5.19
N GLU A 24 -36.72 -10.15 -6.20
CA GLU A 24 -36.98 -11.59 -6.08
C GLU A 24 -35.70 -12.38 -5.91
N ASN A 25 -35.75 -13.47 -5.12
CA ASN A 25 -34.64 -14.40 -4.89
C ASN A 25 -33.37 -13.79 -4.26
N ALA A 26 -33.47 -12.69 -3.55
CA ALA A 26 -32.32 -11.99 -2.93
C ALA A 26 -31.41 -12.92 -2.08
N GLY A 27 -31.99 -13.81 -1.29
CA GLY A 27 -31.24 -14.75 -0.43
C GLY A 27 -30.43 -15.83 -1.16
N ARG A 28 -30.60 -15.99 -2.48
CA ARG A 28 -29.86 -16.95 -3.31
C ARG A 28 -28.79 -16.29 -4.18
N MET A 29 -28.74 -14.96 -4.21
CA MET A 29 -27.78 -14.20 -5.01
C MET A 29 -26.43 -14.11 -4.30
N ARG A 30 -25.35 -14.11 -5.08
CA ARG A 30 -24.03 -13.76 -4.57
C ARG A 30 -24.00 -12.27 -4.17
N LYS A 31 -23.17 -11.90 -3.19
CA LYS A 31 -23.05 -10.50 -2.71
C LYS A 31 -22.97 -9.48 -3.85
N GLN A 32 -22.17 -9.77 -4.87
CA GLN A 32 -21.97 -8.86 -6.02
C GLN A 32 -23.23 -8.74 -6.89
N ASP A 33 -23.92 -9.85 -7.16
CA ASP A 33 -25.15 -9.86 -7.96
C ASP A 33 -26.27 -9.15 -7.21
N LEU A 34 -26.31 -9.29 -5.89
CA LEU A 34 -27.28 -8.60 -5.01
C LEU A 34 -27.09 -7.10 -5.03
N ILE A 35 -25.83 -6.61 -4.88
CA ILE A 35 -25.49 -5.18 -5.00
C ILE A 35 -25.91 -4.64 -6.38
N PHE A 36 -25.61 -5.40 -7.43
CA PHE A 36 -25.99 -5.04 -8.80
C PHE A 36 -27.50 -4.90 -8.96
N ALA A 37 -28.29 -5.84 -8.44
CA ALA A 37 -29.73 -5.83 -8.50
C ALA A 37 -30.33 -4.65 -7.72
N ILE A 38 -29.81 -4.34 -6.53
CA ILE A 38 -30.22 -3.18 -5.72
C ILE A 38 -29.97 -1.88 -6.49
N LEU A 39 -28.77 -1.70 -7.03
CA LEU A 39 -28.42 -0.49 -7.78
C LEU A 39 -29.28 -0.32 -9.03
N LYS A 40 -29.55 -1.42 -9.76
CA LYS A 40 -30.41 -1.41 -10.95
C LYS A 40 -31.83 -0.99 -10.59
N ASN A 41 -32.37 -1.43 -9.46
CA ASN A 41 -33.69 -1.04 -8.98
C ASN A 41 -33.76 0.43 -8.55
N LYS A 42 -32.76 0.90 -7.79
CA LYS A 42 -32.63 2.31 -7.38
C LYS A 42 -32.53 3.26 -8.58
N ALA A 43 -31.74 2.88 -9.60
CA ALA A 43 -31.65 3.67 -10.83
C ALA A 43 -32.97 3.78 -11.57
N LYS A 44 -33.79 2.71 -11.60
CA LYS A 44 -35.14 2.76 -12.19
C LYS A 44 -36.07 3.74 -11.45
N ASN A 45 -35.87 3.91 -10.14
CA ASN A 45 -36.63 4.83 -9.31
C ASN A 45 -36.13 6.29 -9.41
N GLY A 46 -35.15 6.57 -10.27
CA GLY A 46 -34.61 7.91 -10.51
C GLY A 46 -33.53 8.38 -9.54
N ASP A 47 -33.05 7.49 -8.68
CA ASP A 47 -31.97 7.83 -7.74
C ASP A 47 -30.63 8.02 -8.47
N LYS A 48 -29.88 9.07 -8.10
CA LYS A 48 -28.52 9.25 -8.58
C LYS A 48 -27.61 8.21 -7.95
N LEU A 49 -26.95 7.45 -8.81
CA LEU A 49 -25.93 6.47 -8.40
C LEU A 49 -24.55 7.15 -8.42
N ILE A 50 -23.83 7.02 -7.32
CA ILE A 50 -22.45 7.49 -7.20
C ILE A 50 -21.54 6.27 -7.02
N GLY A 51 -20.46 6.23 -7.77
CA GLY A 51 -19.44 5.21 -7.66
C GLY A 51 -18.06 5.82 -7.56
N ASP A 52 -17.17 5.10 -6.91
CA ASP A 52 -15.77 5.47 -6.74
C ASP A 52 -14.87 4.25 -6.93
N GLY A 53 -13.59 4.50 -7.15
CA GLY A 53 -12.58 3.47 -7.29
C GLY A 53 -11.27 4.02 -7.84
N THR A 54 -10.27 3.16 -7.89
CA THR A 54 -8.96 3.48 -8.45
C THR A 54 -8.92 3.07 -9.93
N LEU A 55 -8.55 4.00 -10.79
CA LEU A 55 -8.51 3.80 -12.24
C LEU A 55 -7.38 2.85 -12.65
N GLU A 56 -7.70 1.84 -13.42
CA GLU A 56 -6.77 1.05 -14.22
C GLU A 56 -7.04 1.33 -15.69
N VAL A 57 -6.10 1.95 -16.40
CA VAL A 57 -6.18 2.20 -17.84
C VAL A 57 -5.62 1.01 -18.59
N LEU A 58 -6.40 0.47 -19.52
CA LEU A 58 -6.01 -0.67 -20.37
C LEU A 58 -5.36 -0.21 -21.68
N GLN A 59 -4.70 -1.13 -22.38
CA GLN A 59 -3.95 -0.84 -23.61
C GLN A 59 -4.82 -0.21 -24.70
N ASP A 60 -6.11 -0.54 -24.74
CA ASP A 60 -7.07 0.01 -25.71
C ASP A 60 -7.50 1.45 -25.38
N GLY A 61 -6.97 2.05 -24.32
CA GLY A 61 -7.19 3.44 -23.94
C GLY A 61 -8.48 3.70 -23.14
N PHE A 62 -9.29 2.70 -22.87
CA PHE A 62 -10.36 2.78 -21.86
C PHE A 62 -9.88 2.26 -20.53
N GLY A 63 -10.65 2.43 -19.45
CA GLY A 63 -10.28 1.97 -18.13
C GLY A 63 -11.43 1.47 -17.29
N PHE A 64 -11.08 0.94 -16.11
CA PHE A 64 -12.02 0.54 -15.09
C PHE A 64 -11.66 1.12 -13.74
N LEU A 65 -12.65 1.53 -12.96
CA LEU A 65 -12.46 1.83 -11.55
C LEU A 65 -12.52 0.53 -10.76
N ARG A 66 -11.38 0.19 -10.15
CA ARG A 66 -11.21 -0.99 -9.32
C ARG A 66 -11.42 -0.64 -7.85
N SER A 67 -11.96 -1.58 -7.07
CA SER A 67 -12.15 -1.41 -5.64
C SER A 67 -10.93 -1.85 -4.84
N SER A 68 -10.52 -1.06 -3.84
CA SER A 68 -9.52 -1.45 -2.85
C SER A 68 -9.96 -2.64 -2.01
N ASP A 69 -11.26 -2.77 -1.72
CA ASP A 69 -11.83 -3.89 -0.93
C ASP A 69 -11.61 -5.26 -1.58
N SER A 70 -11.48 -5.28 -2.92
CA SER A 70 -11.12 -6.48 -3.67
C SER A 70 -9.64 -6.52 -4.06
N SER A 71 -8.81 -5.71 -3.41
CA SER A 71 -7.39 -5.56 -3.74
C SER A 71 -7.17 -5.32 -5.24
N TYR A 72 -8.02 -4.49 -5.85
CA TYR A 72 -8.03 -4.14 -7.28
C TYR A 72 -8.24 -5.31 -8.24
N LEU A 73 -8.80 -6.42 -7.77
CA LEU A 73 -9.18 -7.54 -8.64
C LEU A 73 -10.30 -7.11 -9.59
N ALA A 74 -10.15 -7.52 -10.84
CA ALA A 74 -11.21 -7.32 -11.84
C ALA A 74 -12.49 -8.05 -11.42
N GLY A 75 -13.62 -7.35 -11.47
CA GLY A 75 -14.91 -7.89 -11.03
C GLY A 75 -16.11 -7.27 -11.73
N PRO A 76 -17.29 -7.88 -11.58
CA PRO A 76 -18.53 -7.40 -12.22
C PRO A 76 -19.01 -6.04 -11.68
N ALA A 77 -18.52 -5.63 -10.50
CA ALA A 77 -18.83 -4.33 -9.88
C ALA A 77 -17.87 -3.21 -10.32
N ASP A 78 -16.98 -3.45 -11.29
CA ASP A 78 -16.09 -2.43 -11.84
C ASP A 78 -16.89 -1.42 -12.67
N ILE A 79 -16.38 -0.19 -12.68
CA ILE A 79 -17.04 0.90 -13.39
C ILE A 79 -16.21 1.25 -14.62
N TYR A 80 -16.79 1.16 -15.78
CA TYR A 80 -16.16 1.50 -17.05
C TYR A 80 -15.93 3.00 -17.16
N VAL A 81 -14.74 3.40 -17.61
CA VAL A 81 -14.34 4.78 -17.90
C VAL A 81 -13.96 4.89 -19.36
N SER A 82 -14.60 5.82 -20.09
CA SER A 82 -14.38 5.97 -21.52
C SER A 82 -13.05 6.65 -21.85
N PRO A 83 -12.46 6.37 -23.04
CA PRO A 83 -11.24 7.04 -23.49
C PRO A 83 -11.37 8.57 -23.57
N SER A 84 -12.57 9.07 -23.86
CA SER A 84 -12.85 10.50 -23.90
C SER A 84 -12.72 11.18 -22.55
N GLN A 85 -13.23 10.52 -21.48
CA GLN A 85 -13.09 11.02 -20.11
C GLN A 85 -11.63 10.97 -19.65
N ILE A 86 -10.92 9.87 -19.93
CA ILE A 86 -9.50 9.71 -19.60
C ILE A 86 -8.69 10.86 -20.23
N ARG A 87 -8.88 11.14 -21.51
CA ARG A 87 -8.18 12.25 -22.18
C ARG A 87 -8.60 13.62 -21.70
N ARG A 88 -9.93 13.84 -21.47
CA ARG A 88 -10.45 15.14 -21.07
C ARG A 88 -9.89 15.61 -19.74
N PHE A 89 -9.76 14.72 -18.77
CA PHE A 89 -9.30 15.02 -17.42
C PHE A 89 -7.84 14.64 -17.17
N ASN A 90 -7.10 14.21 -18.20
CA ASN A 90 -5.71 13.75 -18.10
C ASN A 90 -5.53 12.70 -16.99
N LEU A 91 -6.40 11.67 -17.00
CA LEU A 91 -6.41 10.62 -16.00
C LEU A 91 -5.35 9.56 -16.31
N HIS A 92 -4.76 9.03 -15.25
CA HIS A 92 -3.75 7.98 -15.33
C HIS A 92 -4.13 6.80 -14.43
N THR A 93 -3.55 5.65 -14.69
CA THR A 93 -3.63 4.51 -13.77
C THR A 93 -3.20 4.93 -12.37
N GLY A 94 -4.00 4.56 -11.36
CA GLY A 94 -3.78 4.93 -9.96
C GLY A 94 -4.60 6.13 -9.49
N ASP A 95 -5.17 6.96 -10.39
CA ASP A 95 -6.07 8.04 -9.98
C ASP A 95 -7.32 7.46 -9.30
N THR A 96 -7.66 7.97 -8.12
CA THR A 96 -8.91 7.63 -7.43
C THR A 96 -10.00 8.58 -7.90
N ILE A 97 -11.04 8.04 -8.51
CA ILE A 97 -12.11 8.80 -9.13
C ILE A 97 -13.41 8.52 -8.41
N ALA A 98 -14.19 9.58 -8.15
CA ALA A 98 -15.56 9.49 -7.68
C ALA A 98 -16.45 10.30 -8.62
N GLY A 99 -17.66 9.76 -8.91
CA GLY A 99 -18.57 10.43 -9.80
C GLY A 99 -19.89 9.71 -10.01
N GLU A 100 -20.74 10.32 -10.84
CA GLU A 100 -22.06 9.77 -11.19
C GLU A 100 -21.89 8.62 -12.17
N ILE A 101 -22.53 7.49 -11.88
CA ILE A 101 -22.51 6.27 -12.69
C ILE A 101 -23.91 5.95 -13.22
N ARG A 102 -23.97 5.24 -14.33
CA ARG A 102 -25.21 4.65 -14.85
C ARG A 102 -25.18 3.13 -14.86
N THR A 103 -26.33 2.54 -14.82
CA THR A 103 -26.48 1.10 -15.00
C THR A 103 -26.11 0.67 -16.41
N PRO A 104 -25.66 -0.59 -16.59
CA PRO A 104 -25.41 -1.16 -17.90
C PRO A 104 -26.68 -1.18 -18.76
N LYS A 105 -26.53 -0.92 -20.06
CA LYS A 105 -27.55 -1.15 -21.07
C LYS A 105 -27.61 -2.64 -21.43
N ASP A 106 -28.60 -3.06 -22.21
CA ASP A 106 -28.85 -4.48 -22.51
C ASP A 106 -27.66 -5.24 -23.13
N SER A 107 -26.74 -4.53 -23.79
CA SER A 107 -25.51 -5.07 -24.39
C SER A 107 -24.25 -4.89 -23.54
N GLU A 108 -24.35 -4.20 -22.41
CA GLU A 108 -23.21 -3.85 -21.56
C GLU A 108 -23.17 -4.73 -20.31
N ARG A 109 -21.95 -5.01 -19.80
CA ARG A 109 -21.76 -5.82 -18.59
C ARG A 109 -21.45 -4.99 -17.35
N TYR A 110 -20.93 -3.78 -17.52
CA TYR A 110 -20.39 -2.95 -16.44
C TYR A 110 -21.20 -1.66 -16.27
N PHE A 111 -21.21 -1.13 -15.04
CA PHE A 111 -21.60 0.25 -14.81
C PHE A 111 -20.68 1.17 -15.62
N ALA A 112 -21.17 2.33 -16.01
CA ALA A 112 -20.36 3.30 -16.75
C ALA A 112 -20.36 4.65 -16.04
N LEU A 113 -19.16 5.24 -15.91
CA LEU A 113 -19.00 6.59 -15.38
C LEU A 113 -19.59 7.59 -16.36
N VAL A 114 -20.53 8.41 -15.88
CA VAL A 114 -21.20 9.46 -16.66
C VAL A 114 -20.52 10.80 -16.45
N LYS A 115 -20.26 11.13 -15.17
CA LYS A 115 -19.68 12.40 -14.78
C LYS A 115 -18.58 12.17 -13.74
N VAL A 116 -17.44 12.84 -13.91
CA VAL A 116 -16.37 12.88 -12.92
C VAL A 116 -16.64 14.04 -11.97
N ASP A 117 -16.83 13.75 -10.68
CA ASP A 117 -17.07 14.75 -9.66
C ASP A 117 -15.80 15.07 -8.87
N LYS A 118 -14.95 14.06 -8.61
CA LYS A 118 -13.67 14.22 -7.91
C LYS A 118 -12.59 13.32 -8.51
N VAL A 119 -11.35 13.79 -8.47
CA VAL A 119 -10.13 13.02 -8.78
C VAL A 119 -9.15 13.20 -7.62
N ASN A 120 -8.74 12.12 -6.96
CA ASN A 120 -7.85 12.12 -5.78
C ASN A 120 -8.34 13.06 -4.65
N ASN A 121 -9.66 13.12 -4.47
CA ASN A 121 -10.40 14.01 -3.55
C ASN A 121 -10.40 15.50 -3.91
N ASP A 122 -9.80 15.88 -5.04
CA ASP A 122 -9.79 17.27 -5.55
C ASP A 122 -10.79 17.44 -6.69
N ALA A 123 -11.09 18.70 -7.03
CA ALA A 123 -11.90 19.03 -8.19
C ALA A 123 -11.20 18.60 -9.50
N PRO A 124 -11.93 18.05 -10.50
CA PRO A 124 -11.33 17.51 -11.72
C PRO A 124 -10.55 18.55 -12.53
N GLU A 125 -10.86 19.84 -12.38
CA GLU A 125 -10.18 20.94 -13.06
C GLU A 125 -8.72 21.11 -12.58
N ASN A 126 -8.43 20.79 -11.32
CA ASN A 126 -7.12 20.91 -10.72
C ASN A 126 -6.14 19.84 -11.22
N THR A 127 -6.66 18.74 -11.79
CA THR A 127 -5.83 17.61 -12.25
C THR A 127 -5.08 17.91 -13.55
N LYS A 128 -5.53 18.89 -14.33
CA LYS A 128 -4.96 19.18 -15.65
C LYS A 128 -3.53 19.71 -15.60
N ASN A 129 -3.17 20.43 -14.54
CA ASN A 129 -1.89 21.12 -14.39
C ASN A 129 -0.95 20.44 -13.38
N LYS A 130 -1.23 19.18 -13.02
CA LYS A 130 -0.38 18.43 -12.11
C LYS A 130 0.97 18.09 -12.74
N ILE A 131 2.04 18.19 -11.95
CA ILE A 131 3.36 17.71 -12.35
C ILE A 131 3.39 16.21 -12.16
N LEU A 132 3.80 15.47 -13.20
CA LEU A 132 3.93 14.02 -13.12
C LEU A 132 4.99 13.62 -12.08
N PHE A 133 4.77 12.54 -11.38
CA PHE A 133 5.65 12.04 -10.32
C PHE A 133 7.11 11.91 -10.75
N GLU A 134 7.35 11.48 -11.97
CA GLU A 134 8.68 11.31 -12.56
C GLU A 134 9.44 12.64 -12.74
N ASN A 135 8.74 13.76 -12.83
CA ASN A 135 9.29 15.10 -13.00
C ASN A 135 9.45 15.88 -11.69
N LEU A 136 8.98 15.31 -10.57
CA LEU A 136 9.12 15.94 -9.26
C LEU A 136 10.57 15.87 -8.76
N THR A 137 11.02 16.93 -8.08
CA THR A 137 12.41 17.05 -7.58
C THR A 137 12.60 16.26 -6.29
N PRO A 138 13.38 15.15 -6.28
CA PRO A 138 13.59 14.37 -5.07
C PRO A 138 14.59 15.05 -4.12
N ILE A 139 14.23 15.10 -2.84
CA ILE A 139 15.09 15.62 -1.76
C ILE A 139 15.22 14.59 -0.64
N HIS A 140 16.19 14.79 0.25
CA HIS A 140 16.31 13.95 1.44
C HIS A 140 15.10 14.11 2.37
N PRO A 141 14.74 13.08 3.15
CA PRO A 141 13.77 13.20 4.23
C PRO A 141 14.23 14.25 5.25
N THR A 142 13.40 15.27 5.49
CA THR A 142 13.68 16.36 6.44
C THR A 142 12.60 16.51 7.51
N LYS A 143 11.44 15.86 7.30
CA LYS A 143 10.33 15.86 8.25
C LYS A 143 10.20 14.49 8.87
N PRO A 144 10.35 14.33 10.20
CA PRO A 144 10.20 13.04 10.85
C PRO A 144 8.75 12.55 10.83
N LEU A 145 8.58 11.25 10.67
CA LEU A 145 7.36 10.51 10.97
C LEU A 145 7.51 9.93 12.38
N THR A 146 7.30 10.76 13.40
CA THR A 146 7.42 10.36 14.80
C THR A 146 6.43 9.27 15.15
N LEU A 147 6.90 8.15 15.68
CA LEU A 147 6.09 7.01 16.05
C LEU A 147 5.73 7.01 17.53
N GLU A 148 6.52 7.64 18.40
CA GLU A 148 6.24 7.75 19.83
C GLU A 148 4.88 8.41 20.08
N ARG A 149 4.06 7.80 20.94
CA ARG A 149 2.74 8.27 21.32
C ARG A 149 2.69 8.62 22.81
N ASP A 150 1.89 9.61 23.18
CA ASP A 150 1.60 9.94 24.58
C ASP A 150 0.68 8.88 25.21
N SER A 151 1.19 7.66 25.34
CA SER A 151 0.44 6.55 25.94
C SER A 151 1.37 5.56 26.61
N ASN A 152 0.92 4.97 27.73
CA ASN A 152 1.64 3.92 28.45
C ASN A 152 1.38 2.51 27.88
N VAL A 153 1.04 2.40 26.61
CA VAL A 153 0.79 1.11 25.95
C VAL A 153 2.14 0.47 25.60
N GLU A 154 2.28 -0.83 25.80
CA GLU A 154 3.52 -1.59 25.50
C GLU A 154 4.00 -1.39 24.06
N GLU A 155 3.08 -1.26 23.10
CA GLU A 155 3.40 -0.95 21.70
C GLU A 155 4.27 0.30 21.54
N ASN A 156 4.12 1.28 22.44
CA ASN A 156 4.88 2.52 22.42
C ASN A 156 6.38 2.32 22.63
N ASN A 157 6.79 1.25 23.31
CA ASN A 157 8.21 0.92 23.47
C ASN A 157 8.86 0.63 22.09
N THR A 158 8.16 -0.07 21.19
CA THR A 158 8.62 -0.29 19.83
C THR A 158 8.81 1.03 19.09
N SER A 159 7.83 1.93 19.16
CA SER A 159 7.86 3.25 18.53
C SER A 159 9.04 4.09 19.04
N ARG A 160 9.23 4.17 20.34
CA ARG A 160 10.34 4.91 20.98
C ARG A 160 11.73 4.39 20.56
N VAL A 161 11.88 3.06 20.55
CA VAL A 161 13.15 2.46 20.11
C VAL A 161 13.44 2.79 18.66
N ILE A 162 12.44 2.72 17.77
CA ILE A 162 12.61 3.08 16.34
C ILE A 162 13.01 4.54 16.21
N ASP A 163 12.29 5.47 16.85
CA ASP A 163 12.56 6.91 16.76
C ASP A 163 13.98 7.27 17.23
N MET A 164 14.53 6.53 18.22
CA MET A 164 15.89 6.74 18.71
C MET A 164 16.96 6.07 17.84
N VAL A 165 16.68 4.89 17.28
CA VAL A 165 17.71 4.04 16.66
C VAL A 165 17.70 4.16 15.14
N ALA A 166 16.52 4.23 14.54
CA ALA A 166 16.34 4.30 13.09
C ALA A 166 15.15 5.22 12.77
N PRO A 167 15.27 6.54 12.99
CA PRO A 167 14.18 7.48 12.78
C PRO A 167 13.70 7.43 11.34
N ILE A 168 12.38 7.50 11.17
CA ILE A 168 11.72 7.46 9.88
C ILE A 168 11.37 8.88 9.46
N GLY A 169 11.73 9.27 8.26
CA GLY A 169 11.33 10.55 7.67
C GLY A 169 10.33 10.38 6.53
N LYS A 170 9.54 11.43 6.26
CA LYS A 170 8.68 11.51 5.08
C LYS A 170 9.54 11.37 3.81
N GLY A 171 9.28 10.33 2.99
CA GLY A 171 10.11 9.99 1.83
C GLY A 171 11.19 8.94 2.08
N GLN A 172 11.18 8.29 3.24
CA GLN A 172 12.16 7.26 3.60
C GLN A 172 12.01 5.99 2.76
N ARG A 173 13.15 5.38 2.38
CA ARG A 173 13.24 4.01 1.83
C ARG A 173 13.80 3.09 2.91
N GLY A 174 12.93 2.51 3.71
CA GLY A 174 13.32 1.71 4.86
C GLY A 174 13.17 0.21 4.62
N LEU A 175 14.18 -0.56 5.05
CA LEU A 175 14.11 -2.02 5.13
C LEU A 175 13.94 -2.45 6.58
N ILE A 176 12.96 -3.31 6.82
CA ILE A 176 12.79 -4.04 8.08
C ILE A 176 13.30 -5.46 7.84
N VAL A 177 14.54 -5.69 8.23
CA VAL A 177 15.24 -6.95 8.02
C VAL A 177 14.81 -7.94 9.10
N ALA A 178 14.16 -9.00 8.72
CA ALA A 178 13.52 -9.93 9.63
C ALA A 178 13.84 -11.39 9.29
N SER A 179 14.33 -12.14 10.27
CA SER A 179 14.35 -13.60 10.20
C SER A 179 12.95 -14.17 10.55
N PRO A 180 12.64 -15.42 10.16
CA PRO A 180 11.39 -16.06 10.53
C PRO A 180 11.14 -16.04 12.05
N LYS A 181 9.90 -15.72 12.46
CA LYS A 181 9.46 -15.66 13.88
C LYS A 181 10.15 -14.58 14.74
N SER A 182 10.65 -13.51 14.15
CA SER A 182 11.28 -12.39 14.88
C SER A 182 10.31 -11.27 15.31
N GLY A 183 9.01 -11.41 15.07
CA GLY A 183 8.00 -10.39 15.44
C GLY A 183 7.72 -9.35 14.35
N LYS A 184 8.03 -9.66 13.08
CA LYS A 184 7.85 -8.80 11.90
C LYS A 184 6.44 -8.20 11.82
N THR A 185 5.39 -9.02 11.87
CA THR A 185 3.99 -8.60 11.69
C THR A 185 3.55 -7.63 12.79
N VAL A 186 3.89 -7.94 14.05
CA VAL A 186 3.60 -7.07 15.21
C VAL A 186 4.29 -5.71 15.05
N MET A 187 5.54 -5.70 14.57
CA MET A 187 6.25 -4.43 14.33
C MET A 187 5.56 -3.58 13.27
N LEU A 188 5.12 -4.18 12.15
CA LEU A 188 4.37 -3.46 11.12
C LEU A 188 3.05 -2.90 11.64
N GLN A 189 2.31 -3.67 12.46
CA GLN A 189 1.09 -3.21 13.12
C GLN A 189 1.38 -2.01 14.02
N ASN A 190 2.42 -2.08 14.85
CA ASN A 190 2.81 -1.00 15.75
C ASN A 190 3.18 0.28 14.99
N ILE A 191 3.92 0.16 13.88
CA ILE A 191 4.25 1.29 13.00
C ILE A 191 2.97 1.86 12.37
N ALA A 192 2.08 1.01 11.87
CA ALA A 192 0.81 1.44 11.28
C ALA A 192 -0.07 2.19 12.28
N HIS A 193 -0.21 1.67 13.51
CA HIS A 193 -0.97 2.31 14.59
C HIS A 193 -0.36 3.67 14.98
N ALA A 194 0.97 3.75 15.06
CA ALA A 194 1.66 4.98 15.39
C ALA A 194 1.48 6.06 14.30
N ILE A 195 1.62 5.69 13.02
CA ILE A 195 1.41 6.60 11.90
C ILE A 195 -0.02 7.13 11.89
N THR A 196 -1.02 6.25 12.03
CA THR A 196 -2.43 6.67 12.00
C THR A 196 -2.84 7.51 13.21
N ALA A 197 -2.18 7.33 14.36
CA ALA A 197 -2.42 8.12 15.57
C ALA A 197 -1.77 9.51 15.51
N ASN A 198 -0.52 9.59 15.04
CA ASN A 198 0.27 10.83 15.09
C ASN A 198 0.16 11.67 13.81
N HIS A 199 -0.16 11.05 12.66
CA HIS A 199 -0.12 11.66 11.34
C HIS A 199 -1.42 11.41 10.57
N SER A 200 -2.50 12.06 10.99
CA SER A 200 -3.83 11.89 10.37
C SER A 200 -3.93 12.42 8.93
N ASP A 201 -2.97 13.23 8.50
CA ASP A 201 -2.82 13.77 7.14
C ASP A 201 -2.14 12.79 6.17
N VAL A 202 -1.51 11.74 6.69
CA VAL A 202 -0.79 10.74 5.91
C VAL A 202 -1.73 9.65 5.39
N SER A 203 -1.64 9.38 4.10
CA SER A 203 -2.32 8.23 3.48
C SER A 203 -1.52 6.95 3.72
N LEU A 204 -2.02 6.07 4.59
CA LEU A 204 -1.38 4.79 4.89
C LEU A 204 -1.95 3.67 4.01
N ILE A 205 -1.07 2.96 3.30
CA ILE A 205 -1.38 1.77 2.52
C ILE A 205 -0.53 0.61 3.05
N VAL A 206 -1.16 -0.48 3.44
CA VAL A 206 -0.50 -1.73 3.81
C VAL A 206 -0.63 -2.71 2.64
N LEU A 207 0.49 -3.12 2.09
CA LEU A 207 0.56 -4.04 0.96
C LEU A 207 1.13 -5.39 1.41
N LEU A 208 0.28 -6.42 1.39
CA LEU A 208 0.62 -7.78 1.80
C LEU A 208 0.74 -8.68 0.57
N ILE A 209 1.94 -9.20 0.31
CA ILE A 209 2.24 -10.04 -0.86
C ILE A 209 2.64 -11.45 -0.42
N ASP A 210 1.90 -12.45 -0.92
CA ASP A 210 2.14 -13.86 -0.64
C ASP A 210 2.06 -14.17 0.87
N GLU A 211 1.18 -13.42 1.60
CA GLU A 211 0.91 -13.63 3.02
C GLU A 211 -0.33 -14.51 3.22
N ARG A 212 -0.53 -14.98 4.45
CA ARG A 212 -1.65 -15.86 4.79
C ARG A 212 -2.96 -15.10 4.92
N PRO A 213 -4.11 -15.68 4.49
CA PRO A 213 -5.42 -15.03 4.60
C PRO A 213 -5.77 -14.59 6.02
N GLU A 214 -5.39 -15.36 7.06
CA GLU A 214 -5.62 -15.01 8.46
C GLU A 214 -4.81 -13.76 8.88
N GLU A 215 -3.56 -13.60 8.40
CA GLU A 215 -2.72 -12.42 8.67
C GLU A 215 -3.27 -11.17 7.96
N VAL A 216 -3.81 -11.35 6.74
CA VAL A 216 -4.51 -10.28 6.01
C VAL A 216 -5.75 -9.81 6.78
N THR A 217 -6.55 -10.75 7.28
CA THR A 217 -7.76 -10.43 8.06
C THR A 217 -7.42 -9.71 9.35
N GLU A 218 -6.39 -10.15 10.06
CA GLU A 218 -5.91 -9.51 11.29
C GLU A 218 -5.46 -8.06 11.01
N MET A 219 -4.63 -7.86 9.99
CA MET A 219 -4.15 -6.54 9.60
C MET A 219 -5.32 -5.61 9.21
N SER A 220 -6.28 -6.11 8.43
CA SER A 220 -7.45 -5.33 8.00
C SER A 220 -8.36 -4.92 9.16
N ARG A 221 -8.38 -5.68 10.26
CA ARG A 221 -9.17 -5.37 11.46
C ARG A 221 -8.46 -4.43 12.41
N SER A 222 -7.13 -4.52 12.48
CA SER A 222 -6.32 -3.77 13.44
C SER A 222 -5.91 -2.39 12.92
N VAL A 223 -5.63 -2.24 11.62
CA VAL A 223 -5.06 -1.02 11.04
C VAL A 223 -6.13 -0.12 10.44
N LYS A 224 -6.11 1.16 10.83
CA LYS A 224 -6.91 2.21 10.19
C LYS A 224 -6.16 2.76 8.96
N GLY A 225 -6.22 2.03 7.86
CA GLY A 225 -5.57 2.38 6.60
C GLY A 225 -6.11 1.52 5.49
N GLU A 226 -5.65 1.74 4.28
CA GLU A 226 -6.00 0.88 3.15
C GLU A 226 -5.14 -0.38 3.21
N VAL A 227 -5.76 -1.55 3.38
CA VAL A 227 -5.07 -2.85 3.35
C VAL A 227 -5.36 -3.54 2.04
N VAL A 228 -4.31 -3.76 1.27
CA VAL A 228 -4.36 -4.41 -0.06
C VAL A 228 -3.51 -5.67 0.02
N ALA A 229 -4.06 -6.78 -0.43
CA ALA A 229 -3.38 -8.06 -0.30
C ALA A 229 -3.47 -8.91 -1.56
N SER A 230 -2.46 -9.74 -1.74
CA SER A 230 -2.50 -10.89 -2.63
C SER A 230 -1.91 -12.08 -1.87
N THR A 231 -2.77 -13.04 -1.52
CA THR A 231 -2.45 -14.16 -0.64
C THR A 231 -1.68 -15.27 -1.34
N PHE A 232 -1.06 -16.17 -0.58
CA PHE A 232 -0.15 -17.20 -1.10
C PHE A 232 -0.82 -18.19 -2.08
N ASP A 233 -2.13 -18.32 -2.07
CA ASP A 233 -2.93 -19.14 -2.97
C ASP A 233 -3.18 -18.50 -4.34
N GLU A 234 -2.84 -17.19 -4.50
CA GLU A 234 -2.96 -16.48 -5.77
C GLU A 234 -1.68 -16.62 -6.63
N PRO A 235 -1.79 -16.53 -7.96
CA PRO A 235 -0.64 -16.65 -8.86
C PRO A 235 0.29 -15.44 -8.74
N ALA A 236 1.59 -15.64 -9.06
CA ALA A 236 2.61 -14.59 -9.01
C ALA A 236 2.28 -13.36 -9.87
N THR A 237 1.58 -13.54 -10.99
CA THR A 237 1.08 -12.44 -11.83
C THR A 237 0.15 -11.50 -11.08
N ARG A 238 -0.65 -12.04 -10.15
CA ARG A 238 -1.55 -11.27 -9.31
C ARG A 238 -0.77 -10.42 -8.29
N HIS A 239 0.26 -11.00 -7.66
CA HIS A 239 1.14 -10.27 -6.73
C HIS A 239 1.76 -9.04 -7.39
N VAL A 240 2.25 -9.20 -8.62
CA VAL A 240 2.83 -8.11 -9.42
C VAL A 240 1.79 -7.05 -9.76
N GLN A 241 0.61 -7.46 -10.24
CA GLN A 241 -0.46 -6.53 -10.62
C GLN A 241 -0.92 -5.66 -9.45
N VAL A 242 -1.12 -6.26 -8.28
CA VAL A 242 -1.53 -5.54 -7.06
C VAL A 242 -0.47 -4.53 -6.64
N ALA A 243 0.81 -4.94 -6.65
CA ALA A 243 1.90 -4.05 -6.29
C ALA A 243 2.02 -2.87 -7.26
N ASP A 244 1.91 -3.11 -8.57
CA ASP A 244 1.94 -2.05 -9.59
C ASP A 244 0.77 -1.06 -9.38
N MET A 245 -0.44 -1.54 -9.10
CA MET A 245 -1.61 -0.69 -8.83
C MET A 245 -1.43 0.19 -7.59
N VAL A 246 -0.91 -0.38 -6.49
CA VAL A 246 -0.62 0.35 -5.25
C VAL A 246 0.42 1.43 -5.49
N LEU A 247 1.49 1.11 -6.22
CA LEU A 247 2.53 2.08 -6.54
C LEU A 247 2.00 3.24 -7.38
N GLU A 248 1.24 2.95 -8.43
CA GLU A 248 0.67 3.99 -9.29
C GLU A 248 -0.33 4.87 -8.50
N LYS A 249 -1.16 4.28 -7.63
CA LYS A 249 -2.02 5.06 -6.74
C LYS A 249 -1.22 5.98 -5.83
N ALA A 250 -0.18 5.47 -5.19
CA ALA A 250 0.68 6.26 -4.32
C ALA A 250 1.32 7.44 -5.06
N LYS A 251 1.84 7.22 -6.29
CA LYS A 251 2.38 8.29 -7.13
C LYS A 251 1.34 9.36 -7.44
N ARG A 252 0.10 8.97 -7.80
CA ARG A 252 -0.99 9.94 -8.07
C ARG A 252 -1.30 10.79 -6.85
N LEU A 253 -1.32 10.20 -5.64
CA LEU A 253 -1.53 10.96 -4.40
C LEU A 253 -0.40 11.96 -4.14
N VAL A 254 0.86 11.59 -4.39
CA VAL A 254 2.00 12.50 -4.23
C VAL A 254 1.96 13.65 -5.23
N GLU A 255 1.51 13.44 -6.47
CA GLU A 255 1.27 14.51 -7.46
C GLU A 255 0.26 15.55 -6.96
N HIS A 256 -0.65 15.12 -6.07
CA HIS A 256 -1.60 15.98 -5.35
C HIS A 256 -1.05 16.48 -4.01
N LYS A 257 0.28 16.47 -3.81
CA LYS A 257 0.97 16.96 -2.61
C LYS A 257 0.57 16.26 -1.32
N LYS A 258 0.11 15.00 -1.41
CA LYS A 258 -0.19 14.18 -0.25
C LYS A 258 1.05 13.43 0.21
N ASP A 259 1.14 13.21 1.52
CA ASP A 259 2.14 12.33 2.10
C ASP A 259 1.58 10.91 2.15
N VAL A 260 2.31 9.97 1.57
CA VAL A 260 1.88 8.58 1.45
C VAL A 260 2.91 7.68 2.13
N VAL A 261 2.45 6.71 2.90
CA VAL A 261 3.28 5.65 3.48
C VAL A 261 2.78 4.30 2.98
N ILE A 262 3.68 3.51 2.39
CA ILE A 262 3.44 2.12 2.04
C ILE A 262 4.21 1.24 3.03
N LEU A 263 3.50 0.37 3.74
CA LEU A 263 4.07 -0.72 4.51
C LEU A 263 3.96 -1.99 3.67
N LEU A 264 5.09 -2.51 3.18
CA LEU A 264 5.14 -3.69 2.31
C LEU A 264 5.62 -4.93 3.07
N ASP A 265 4.80 -5.95 3.12
CA ASP A 265 5.16 -7.28 3.61
C ASP A 265 4.95 -8.33 2.51
N SER A 266 5.99 -8.80 1.82
CA SER A 266 7.40 -8.47 1.91
C SER A 266 7.99 -8.17 0.52
N ILE A 267 9.06 -7.37 0.49
CA ILE A 267 9.81 -7.09 -0.74
C ILE A 267 10.47 -8.36 -1.29
N THR A 268 10.87 -9.28 -0.42
CA THR A 268 11.47 -10.57 -0.80
C THR A 268 10.49 -11.40 -1.62
N ARG A 269 9.24 -11.51 -1.16
CA ARG A 269 8.19 -12.26 -1.86
C ARG A 269 7.75 -11.57 -3.14
N LEU A 270 7.67 -10.23 -3.13
CA LEU A 270 7.41 -9.46 -4.34
C LEU A 270 8.50 -9.67 -5.38
N ALA A 271 9.78 -9.66 -4.99
CA ALA A 271 10.90 -9.94 -5.90
C ALA A 271 10.87 -11.36 -6.46
N ARG A 272 10.49 -12.35 -5.66
CA ARG A 272 10.25 -13.74 -6.12
C ARG A 272 9.13 -13.81 -7.15
N ALA A 273 8.03 -13.10 -6.93
CA ALA A 273 6.91 -13.04 -7.87
C ALA A 273 7.34 -12.44 -9.21
N TYR A 274 8.10 -11.35 -9.19
CA TYR A 274 8.66 -10.78 -10.41
C TYR A 274 9.62 -11.75 -11.12
N ASN A 275 10.46 -12.49 -10.38
CA ASN A 275 11.35 -13.49 -10.95
C ASN A 275 10.60 -14.63 -11.65
N THR A 276 9.40 -14.96 -11.17
CA THR A 276 8.54 -15.98 -11.79
C THR A 276 7.83 -15.47 -13.05
N VAL A 277 7.42 -14.21 -13.04
CA VAL A 277 6.57 -13.61 -14.11
C VAL A 277 7.39 -13.10 -15.28
N ILE A 278 8.64 -12.68 -15.06
CA ILE A 278 9.45 -12.09 -16.13
C ILE A 278 9.85 -13.15 -17.16
N PRO A 279 9.82 -12.83 -18.48
CA PRO A 279 10.37 -13.71 -19.48
C PRO A 279 11.86 -13.97 -19.21
N SER A 280 12.30 -15.22 -19.29
CA SER A 280 13.70 -15.58 -19.04
C SER A 280 14.65 -14.82 -19.97
N SER A 281 15.63 -14.13 -19.36
CA SER A 281 16.69 -13.45 -20.11
C SER A 281 17.78 -14.40 -20.62
N GLY A 282 17.76 -15.67 -20.20
CA GLY A 282 18.82 -16.65 -20.40
C GLY A 282 20.06 -16.42 -19.55
N LYS A 283 20.09 -15.37 -18.69
CA LYS A 283 21.16 -15.05 -17.76
C LYS A 283 20.65 -15.13 -16.33
N VAL A 284 21.08 -16.16 -15.61
CA VAL A 284 20.68 -16.40 -14.22
C VAL A 284 21.85 -16.04 -13.30
N LEU A 285 21.57 -15.18 -12.33
CA LEU A 285 22.48 -14.80 -11.26
C LEU A 285 22.53 -15.89 -10.17
N THR A 286 23.45 -15.76 -9.24
CA THR A 286 23.53 -16.61 -8.04
C THR A 286 22.15 -16.67 -7.34
N GLY A 287 21.77 -17.83 -6.85
CA GLY A 287 20.48 -18.03 -6.18
C GLY A 287 19.27 -18.22 -7.11
N GLY A 288 19.46 -18.33 -8.43
CA GLY A 288 18.38 -18.59 -9.37
C GLY A 288 17.56 -17.35 -9.74
N VAL A 289 18.14 -16.15 -9.57
CA VAL A 289 17.50 -14.88 -9.92
C VAL A 289 17.82 -14.53 -11.38
N ASP A 290 16.81 -14.27 -12.22
CA ASP A 290 17.03 -13.75 -13.56
C ASP A 290 17.64 -12.35 -13.50
N ALA A 291 18.58 -12.05 -14.41
CA ALA A 291 19.31 -10.77 -14.42
C ALA A 291 18.39 -9.53 -14.50
N ASN A 292 17.20 -9.66 -15.08
CA ASN A 292 16.24 -8.58 -15.23
C ASN A 292 15.15 -8.57 -14.15
N ALA A 293 15.05 -9.63 -13.34
CA ALA A 293 13.93 -9.81 -12.38
C ALA A 293 13.83 -8.73 -11.32
N LEU A 294 14.96 -8.20 -10.87
CA LEU A 294 14.98 -7.22 -9.78
C LEU A 294 14.80 -5.77 -10.21
N GLN A 295 14.75 -5.47 -11.51
CA GLN A 295 14.60 -4.10 -11.99
C GLN A 295 13.27 -3.48 -11.56
N ARG A 296 12.14 -4.19 -11.75
CA ARG A 296 10.81 -3.70 -11.37
C ARG A 296 10.65 -3.53 -9.86
N PRO A 297 10.95 -4.52 -9.01
CA PRO A 297 10.89 -4.34 -7.56
C PRO A 297 11.86 -3.27 -7.04
N LYS A 298 13.03 -3.07 -7.67
CA LYS A 298 13.91 -1.94 -7.36
C LYS A 298 13.28 -0.59 -7.73
N ARG A 299 12.57 -0.50 -8.85
CA ARG A 299 11.81 0.71 -9.22
C ARG A 299 10.68 0.97 -8.23
N PHE A 300 9.98 -0.07 -7.79
CA PHE A 300 8.96 0.03 -6.74
C PHE A 300 9.55 0.66 -5.48
N PHE A 301 10.58 0.04 -4.90
CA PHE A 301 11.20 0.51 -3.67
C PHE A 301 11.94 1.86 -3.85
N GLY A 302 12.57 2.05 -4.98
CA GLY A 302 13.28 3.28 -5.36
C GLY A 302 12.36 4.47 -5.66
N ALA A 303 11.04 4.26 -5.80
CA ALA A 303 10.08 5.33 -5.95
C ALA A 303 9.92 6.17 -4.67
N ALA A 304 10.25 5.61 -3.49
CA ALA A 304 10.20 6.35 -2.24
C ALA A 304 11.12 7.57 -2.27
N ARG A 305 10.55 8.74 -2.04
CA ARG A 305 11.23 10.04 -2.03
C ARG A 305 10.42 11.10 -1.30
N ASN A 306 11.12 12.04 -0.71
CA ASN A 306 10.54 13.33 -0.34
C ASN A 306 10.64 14.29 -1.53
N VAL A 307 9.68 15.18 -1.70
CA VAL A 307 9.55 16.01 -2.89
C VAL A 307 9.57 17.50 -2.52
N GLU A 308 10.35 18.28 -3.27
CA GLU A 308 10.51 19.72 -3.03
C GLU A 308 9.20 20.48 -3.27
N GLU A 309 8.43 20.08 -4.29
CA GLU A 309 7.16 20.70 -4.67
C GLU A 309 6.02 20.38 -3.67
N GLY A 310 6.26 19.50 -2.71
CA GLY A 310 5.34 19.06 -1.67
C GLY A 310 4.81 17.65 -1.89
N GLY A 311 4.47 16.99 -0.78
CA GLY A 311 4.13 15.58 -0.74
C GLY A 311 5.36 14.67 -0.59
N SER A 312 5.13 13.43 -0.22
CA SER A 312 6.19 12.43 -0.06
C SER A 312 5.66 11.02 -0.28
N LEU A 313 6.54 10.13 -0.74
CA LEU A 313 6.28 8.70 -0.76
C LEU A 313 7.31 8.00 0.14
N THR A 314 6.85 7.46 1.25
CA THR A 314 7.64 6.64 2.17
C THR A 314 7.33 5.17 1.92
N ILE A 315 8.33 4.31 1.79
CA ILE A 315 8.16 2.87 1.66
C ILE A 315 8.98 2.17 2.74
N LEU A 316 8.30 1.46 3.64
CA LEU A 316 8.89 0.59 4.63
C LEU A 316 8.58 -0.85 4.23
N ALA A 317 9.60 -1.58 3.80
CA ALA A 317 9.44 -2.93 3.28
C ALA A 317 10.14 -3.96 4.16
N THR A 318 9.48 -5.06 4.46
CA THR A 318 10.14 -6.18 5.14
C THR A 318 10.99 -6.97 4.16
N ALA A 319 12.22 -7.28 4.57
CA ALA A 319 13.15 -8.14 3.85
C ALA A 319 13.39 -9.40 4.68
N LEU A 320 13.17 -10.57 4.08
CA LEU A 320 13.34 -11.85 4.76
C LEU A 320 14.79 -12.32 4.63
N VAL A 321 15.39 -12.65 5.77
CA VAL A 321 16.76 -13.19 5.87
C VAL A 321 16.76 -14.48 6.67
N GLU A 322 17.85 -15.25 6.61
CA GLU A 322 18.00 -16.53 7.34
C GLU A 322 16.87 -17.54 7.02
N THR A 323 16.36 -17.51 5.80
CA THR A 323 15.33 -18.44 5.33
C THR A 323 15.89 -19.77 4.82
N GLY A 324 17.21 -19.87 4.69
CA GLY A 324 17.90 -20.99 4.04
C GLY A 324 17.86 -20.91 2.50
N SER A 325 17.28 -19.87 1.92
CA SER A 325 17.22 -19.65 0.48
C SER A 325 18.30 -18.69 0.01
N ARG A 326 19.19 -19.15 -0.86
CA ARG A 326 20.21 -18.29 -1.50
C ARG A 326 19.58 -17.17 -2.35
N MET A 327 18.38 -17.39 -2.87
CA MET A 327 17.63 -16.35 -3.59
C MET A 327 17.31 -15.18 -2.68
N ASP A 328 16.88 -15.42 -1.45
CA ASP A 328 16.53 -14.37 -0.50
C ASP A 328 17.75 -13.56 -0.08
N ASP A 329 18.90 -14.22 0.08
CA ASP A 329 20.16 -13.53 0.40
C ASP A 329 20.55 -12.57 -0.72
N VAL A 330 20.46 -13.00 -1.99
CA VAL A 330 20.74 -12.15 -3.16
C VAL A 330 19.74 -10.99 -3.21
N ILE A 331 18.44 -11.24 -3.02
CA ILE A 331 17.40 -10.20 -3.01
C ILE A 331 17.72 -9.18 -1.91
N TYR A 332 18.01 -9.62 -0.69
CA TYR A 332 18.34 -8.72 0.42
C TYR A 332 19.54 -7.83 0.10
N GLU A 333 20.66 -8.39 -0.37
CA GLU A 333 21.86 -7.61 -0.70
C GLU A 333 21.59 -6.56 -1.81
N GLU A 334 20.76 -6.89 -2.78
CA GLU A 334 20.38 -5.96 -3.85
C GLU A 334 19.49 -4.79 -3.37
N PHE A 335 18.64 -5.03 -2.38
CA PHE A 335 17.80 -3.96 -1.80
C PHE A 335 18.49 -3.15 -0.71
N LYS A 336 19.42 -3.75 0.05
CA LYS A 336 20.25 -3.08 1.04
C LYS A 336 20.99 -1.87 0.44
N GLY A 337 21.53 -2.01 -0.79
CA GLY A 337 22.16 -0.91 -1.51
C GLY A 337 21.19 0.19 -1.96
N THR A 338 19.89 -0.09 -2.06
CA THR A 338 18.86 0.87 -2.52
C THR A 338 18.22 1.63 -1.35
N GLY A 339 18.15 1.02 -0.18
CA GLY A 339 17.58 1.63 1.03
C GLY A 339 18.45 2.75 1.63
N ASN A 340 17.82 3.60 2.41
CA ASN A 340 18.49 4.64 3.20
C ASN A 340 18.17 4.55 4.70
N MET A 341 17.54 3.46 5.14
CA MET A 341 17.21 3.15 6.53
C MET A 341 17.05 1.64 6.67
N GLU A 342 17.55 1.09 7.76
CA GLU A 342 17.42 -0.33 8.08
C GLU A 342 17.07 -0.52 9.56
N ILE A 343 16.08 -1.38 9.83
CA ILE A 343 15.75 -1.92 11.14
C ILE A 343 16.00 -3.42 11.10
N HIS A 344 16.88 -3.92 11.94
CA HIS A 344 17.20 -5.35 12.03
C HIS A 344 16.48 -5.99 13.21
N LEU A 345 15.69 -7.03 12.95
CA LEU A 345 15.10 -7.87 13.99
C LEU A 345 15.98 -9.07 14.28
N GLU A 346 16.28 -9.27 15.56
CA GLU A 346 17.17 -10.33 16.03
C GLU A 346 16.37 -11.53 16.54
N ARG A 347 16.50 -12.68 15.88
CA ARG A 347 15.79 -13.91 16.26
C ARG A 347 16.14 -14.38 17.69
N LYS A 348 17.40 -14.25 18.09
CA LYS A 348 17.85 -14.65 19.44
C LYS A 348 17.15 -13.88 20.56
N MET A 349 16.81 -12.60 20.34
CA MET A 349 16.03 -11.79 21.29
C MET A 349 14.57 -12.28 21.33
N ALA A 350 13.97 -12.54 20.18
CA ALA A 350 12.61 -13.06 20.10
C ALA A 350 12.47 -14.45 20.76
N GLU A 351 13.45 -15.33 20.61
CA GLU A 351 13.49 -16.63 21.28
C GLU A 351 13.56 -16.48 22.82
N LYS A 352 14.22 -15.45 23.32
CA LYS A 352 14.22 -15.07 24.75
C LYS A 352 13.00 -14.29 25.20
N ARG A 353 12.02 -14.05 24.29
CA ARG A 353 10.80 -13.24 24.57
C ARG A 353 11.09 -11.78 24.92
N ILE A 354 12.19 -11.23 24.40
CA ILE A 354 12.54 -9.82 24.55
C ILE A 354 11.97 -9.08 23.33
N TYR A 355 11.02 -8.17 23.56
CA TYR A 355 10.37 -7.37 22.53
C TYR A 355 10.41 -5.87 22.90
N PRO A 356 10.57 -4.96 21.89
CA PRO A 356 10.83 -5.27 20.47
C PRO A 356 12.20 -5.93 20.27
N ALA A 357 12.26 -6.94 19.41
CA ALA A 357 13.49 -7.69 19.14
C ALA A 357 14.42 -6.93 18.16
N ILE A 358 14.60 -5.64 18.37
CA ILE A 358 15.41 -4.75 17.50
C ILE A 358 16.89 -4.84 17.86
N ASN A 359 17.73 -5.14 16.88
CA ASN A 359 19.18 -5.04 17.02
C ASN A 359 19.61 -3.58 16.84
N VAL A 360 19.90 -2.90 17.94
CA VAL A 360 20.29 -1.48 18.00
C VAL A 360 21.57 -1.19 17.21
N ASN A 361 22.53 -2.13 17.22
CA ASN A 361 23.83 -1.95 16.60
C ASN A 361 23.78 -2.04 15.07
N LYS A 362 22.85 -2.85 14.53
CA LYS A 362 22.68 -3.04 13.08
C LYS A 362 21.67 -2.08 12.47
N SER A 363 20.83 -1.44 13.29
CA SER A 363 19.75 -0.56 12.83
C SER A 363 20.23 0.88 12.72
N SER A 364 19.89 1.57 11.64
CA SER A 364 20.30 2.96 11.41
C SER A 364 19.49 3.64 10.30
N THR A 365 19.51 4.96 10.31
CA THR A 365 18.98 5.81 9.22
C THR A 365 20.12 6.68 8.67
N ARG A 366 20.25 6.74 7.34
CA ARG A 366 21.21 7.65 6.69
C ARG A 366 20.71 9.09 6.82
N ARG A 367 21.62 10.01 7.14
CA ARG A 367 21.30 11.44 7.32
C ARG A 367 20.32 11.68 8.46
N GLU A 368 20.44 10.90 9.57
CA GLU A 368 19.58 11.05 10.76
C GLU A 368 19.63 12.46 11.36
N GLU A 369 20.73 13.20 11.12
CA GLU A 369 20.90 14.60 11.53
C GLU A 369 19.87 15.56 10.87
N LEU A 370 19.21 15.16 9.80
CA LEU A 370 18.12 15.95 9.18
C LEU A 370 16.77 15.72 9.85
N LEU A 371 16.65 14.66 10.66
CA LEU A 371 15.39 14.20 11.28
C LEU A 371 15.37 14.47 12.79
N ILE A 372 16.53 14.47 13.42
CA ILE A 372 16.67 14.57 14.89
C ILE A 372 17.37 15.89 15.24
N PRO A 373 16.87 16.65 16.24
CA PRO A 373 17.56 17.82 16.76
C PRO A 373 18.96 17.47 17.28
N SER A 374 19.94 18.36 17.07
CA SER A 374 21.36 18.08 17.32
C SER A 374 21.70 17.73 18.77
N ASP A 375 20.99 18.33 19.74
CA ASP A 375 21.16 18.05 21.16
C ASP A 375 20.67 16.64 21.55
N VAL A 376 19.57 16.19 20.95
CA VAL A 376 19.04 14.84 21.13
C VAL A 376 19.93 13.82 20.44
N LEU A 377 20.40 14.14 19.22
CA LEU A 377 21.27 13.25 18.43
C LEU A 377 22.57 12.94 19.19
N GLN A 378 23.19 13.94 19.81
CA GLN A 378 24.41 13.73 20.63
C GLN A 378 24.14 12.75 21.80
N LYS A 379 23.00 12.87 22.47
CA LYS A 379 22.62 11.94 23.54
C LYS A 379 22.41 10.51 23.02
N ILE A 380 21.77 10.38 21.86
CA ILE A 380 21.58 9.07 21.19
C ILE A 380 22.93 8.43 20.84
N TRP A 381 23.89 9.21 20.33
CA TRP A 381 25.22 8.69 20.01
C TRP A 381 25.98 8.22 21.27
N VAL A 382 25.84 8.90 22.39
CA VAL A 382 26.39 8.47 23.67
C VAL A 382 25.74 7.16 24.11
N LEU A 383 24.41 7.08 24.03
CA LEU A 383 23.66 5.86 24.36
C LEU A 383 24.10 4.68 23.49
N ARG A 384 24.23 4.86 22.17
CA ARG A 384 24.70 3.81 21.25
C ARG A 384 26.12 3.31 21.61
N LYS A 385 27.04 4.23 21.98
CA LYS A 385 28.39 3.84 22.44
C LYS A 385 28.37 3.00 23.70
N LEU A 386 27.43 3.24 24.62
CA LEU A 386 27.27 2.45 25.84
C LEU A 386 26.68 1.06 25.56
N LEU A 387 25.73 0.99 24.59
CA LEU A 387 25.07 -0.28 24.25
C LEU A 387 25.90 -1.18 23.32
N TYR A 388 26.89 -0.62 22.60
CA TYR A 388 27.67 -1.35 21.61
C TYR A 388 28.42 -2.59 22.15
N PRO A 389 29.03 -2.57 23.34
CA PRO A 389 29.74 -3.74 23.90
C PRO A 389 28.83 -4.75 24.59
N MET A 390 27.54 -4.45 24.77
CA MET A 390 26.54 -5.33 25.41
C MET A 390 25.92 -6.29 24.41
#